data_70ca113b1e44bd015268392135f20466
#
_entry.id   70ca113b1e44bd015268392135f20466
#
_cell.length_a   1.000
_cell.length_b   1.000
_cell.length_c   1.000
_cell.angle_alpha   90.00
_cell.angle_beta   90.00
_cell.angle_gamma   90.00
#
_symmetry.space_group_name_H-M   'P 1'
#
loop_
_entity.id
_entity.type
_entity.pdbx_description
1 polymer ?
#
loop_
_entity_poly.entity_id
_entity_poly.type
_entity_poly.pdbx_seq_one_letter_code
_entity_poly.pdbx_strand_id
1 'polypeptide(L)'
;MTPLKRQLLLITVIAAAIMELIDTSIVNVALNYMSGNLGATLEDTSWVITSYAIANVIIIPMTSFLANNLGRRNYYIGSIILFTVCSFMCGNATNIWELVGFRFLQGLGGGALLSVSATVVYELFPKEKQNVASALFGIGIFIGPTIGPTLGGYITENYSWPWIFYINIPIGITAAVSCLFLLYEPLRQKARQIDWMGIMLLIVGIGSLQVVLERGQTDDWFSAGYITFLTVLAIMALTAFVIWELNIENPVVNLHILRFRSLSIAAVLTFITGMGMYTSIYLTPVVAQRILGFTPTQSGLLLLPGSIVAVIALIVTGKLLQKGVSPALIVLFGFLCFIYFNWSMSRINLETPAFDITLNLIFRAIGMALLTVPLGTLAVSSLEAKDMPQGTALNNMMRQLGGSFGISIINTYVARRIASHRMDLITHITNDNPISIARFNAYTHLFQQKGFGLLDAKQKAMQLIELVVVEQSSFSSYLDGYFLIGFFFAIVLPLLLFVAKRDKTRAVVVPSSDH
;
A
#
# COMPACT_ATOMS: atom_id res chain seq x y z
N MET A 1 -14.34 -24.66 -19.38
CA MET A 1 -13.01 -24.10 -19.70
C MET A 1 -11.98 -25.20 -19.62
N THR A 2 -11.06 -25.34 -20.61
CA THR A 2 -9.99 -26.35 -20.54
C THR A 2 -8.99 -25.98 -19.42
N PRO A 3 -8.30 -27.00 -18.81
CA PRO A 3 -7.34 -26.72 -17.74
C PRO A 3 -6.25 -25.71 -18.14
N LEU A 4 -5.76 -25.80 -19.39
CA LEU A 4 -4.75 -24.89 -19.93
C LEU A 4 -5.27 -23.44 -20.02
N LYS A 5 -6.47 -23.23 -20.57
CA LYS A 5 -7.08 -21.90 -20.65
C LYS A 5 -7.29 -21.29 -19.27
N ARG A 6 -7.65 -22.10 -18.28
CA ARG A 6 -7.81 -21.66 -16.89
C ARG A 6 -6.49 -21.19 -16.28
N GLN A 7 -5.41 -21.95 -16.48
CA GLN A 7 -4.07 -21.59 -15.99
C GLN A 7 -3.54 -20.31 -16.67
N LEU A 8 -3.70 -20.21 -17.99
CA LEU A 8 -3.29 -19.01 -18.74
C LEU A 8 -4.05 -17.76 -18.27
N LEU A 9 -5.38 -17.87 -18.10
CA LEU A 9 -6.16 -16.75 -17.58
C LEU A 9 -5.71 -16.36 -16.16
N LEU A 10 -5.48 -17.33 -15.28
CA LEU A 10 -5.00 -17.10 -13.93
C LEU A 10 -3.67 -16.31 -13.93
N ILE A 11 -2.70 -16.77 -14.72
CA ILE A 11 -1.40 -16.08 -14.85
C ILE A 11 -1.58 -14.68 -15.39
N THR A 12 -2.42 -14.50 -16.41
CA THR A 12 -2.66 -13.19 -17.04
C THR A 12 -3.26 -12.17 -16.04
N VAL A 13 -4.29 -12.55 -15.29
CA VAL A 13 -4.94 -11.61 -14.35
C VAL A 13 -4.05 -11.31 -13.14
N ILE A 14 -3.25 -12.28 -12.68
CA ILE A 14 -2.26 -12.05 -11.62
C ILE A 14 -1.14 -11.14 -12.14
N ALA A 15 -0.64 -11.34 -13.36
CA ALA A 15 0.38 -10.48 -13.95
C ALA A 15 -0.09 -9.04 -14.12
N ALA A 16 -1.36 -8.83 -14.52
CA ALA A 16 -1.94 -7.50 -14.60
C ALA A 16 -2.05 -6.82 -13.21
N ALA A 17 -2.41 -7.56 -12.16
CA ALA A 17 -2.42 -7.05 -10.80
C ALA A 17 -1.01 -6.74 -10.28
N ILE A 18 -0.01 -7.59 -10.59
CA ILE A 18 1.40 -7.34 -10.23
C ILE A 18 1.92 -6.09 -10.94
N MET A 19 1.60 -5.91 -12.22
CA MET A 19 2.00 -4.73 -13.01
C MET A 19 1.53 -3.44 -12.33
N GLU A 20 0.27 -3.38 -11.89
CA GLU A 20 -0.28 -2.22 -11.18
C GLU A 20 0.45 -1.99 -9.83
N LEU A 21 0.71 -3.04 -9.07
CA LEU A 21 1.37 -2.93 -7.77
C LEU A 21 2.87 -2.59 -7.88
N ILE A 22 3.54 -3.02 -8.95
CA ILE A 22 4.91 -2.56 -9.26
C ILE A 22 4.86 -1.07 -9.61
N ASP A 23 3.94 -0.65 -10.48
CA ASP A 23 3.82 0.74 -10.92
C ASP A 23 3.59 1.71 -9.76
N THR A 24 2.77 1.35 -8.78
CA THR A 24 2.53 2.18 -7.59
C THR A 24 3.77 2.34 -6.71
N SER A 25 4.65 1.36 -6.66
CA SER A 25 5.81 1.35 -5.77
C SER A 25 7.10 1.84 -6.45
N ILE A 26 7.25 1.59 -7.75
CA ILE A 26 8.47 1.90 -8.51
C ILE A 26 8.71 3.41 -8.64
N VAL A 27 7.64 4.20 -8.73
CA VAL A 27 7.70 5.66 -8.91
C VAL A 27 8.35 6.36 -7.71
N ASN A 28 8.18 5.82 -6.50
CA ASN A 28 8.73 6.41 -5.27
C ASN A 28 10.26 6.63 -5.31
N VAL A 29 11.00 5.72 -5.96
CA VAL A 29 12.47 5.83 -6.07
C VAL A 29 12.91 6.74 -7.21
N ALA A 30 12.03 7.06 -8.14
CA ALA A 30 12.31 7.90 -9.31
C ALA A 30 12.02 9.39 -9.10
N LEU A 31 11.37 9.80 -8.00
CA LEU A 31 10.93 11.18 -7.77
C LEU A 31 12.04 12.22 -7.89
N ASN A 32 13.21 11.95 -7.29
CA ASN A 32 14.35 12.87 -7.37
C ASN A 32 14.86 13.04 -8.80
N TYR A 33 14.86 11.97 -9.59
CA TYR A 33 15.26 12.01 -11.01
C TYR A 33 14.24 12.77 -11.86
N MET A 34 12.95 12.59 -11.59
CA MET A 34 11.87 13.33 -12.26
C MET A 34 11.94 14.82 -11.95
N SER A 35 12.09 15.18 -10.67
CA SER A 35 12.25 16.57 -10.23
C SER A 35 13.40 17.26 -10.97
N GLY A 36 14.58 16.65 -11.00
CA GLY A 36 15.75 17.20 -11.67
C GLY A 36 15.58 17.31 -13.19
N ASN A 37 15.01 16.28 -13.84
CA ASN A 37 14.89 16.25 -15.31
C ASN A 37 13.76 17.16 -15.83
N LEU A 38 12.66 17.31 -15.09
CA LEU A 38 11.50 18.12 -15.48
C LEU A 38 11.57 19.54 -14.91
N GLY A 39 12.64 19.91 -14.19
CA GLY A 39 12.83 21.24 -13.60
C GLY A 39 11.75 21.61 -12.58
N ALA A 40 11.20 20.62 -11.87
CA ALA A 40 10.13 20.79 -10.91
C ALA A 40 10.65 20.71 -9.47
N THR A 41 9.92 21.30 -8.50
CA THR A 41 10.21 21.10 -7.08
C THR A 41 9.88 19.67 -6.66
N LEU A 42 10.48 19.17 -5.58
CA LEU A 42 10.09 17.86 -5.01
C LEU A 42 8.63 17.85 -4.54
N GLU A 43 8.13 19.00 -4.14
CA GLU A 43 6.75 19.19 -3.72
C GLU A 43 5.78 19.00 -4.90
N ASP A 44 6.04 19.64 -6.04
CA ASP A 44 5.25 19.45 -7.27
C ASP A 44 5.37 18.01 -7.77
N THR A 45 6.57 17.42 -7.70
CA THR A 45 6.81 16.06 -8.14
C THR A 45 6.04 15.03 -7.29
N SER A 46 5.76 15.32 -6.01
CA SER A 46 4.96 14.43 -5.17
C SER A 46 3.54 14.23 -5.70
N TRP A 47 2.99 15.19 -6.47
CA TRP A 47 1.69 15.06 -7.13
C TRP A 47 1.62 13.91 -8.14
N VAL A 48 2.74 13.43 -8.64
CA VAL A 48 2.82 12.25 -9.51
C VAL A 48 2.31 10.99 -8.81
N ILE A 49 2.60 10.85 -7.50
CA ILE A 49 2.08 9.76 -6.68
C ILE A 49 0.65 10.04 -6.24
N THR A 50 0.42 11.25 -5.74
CA THR A 50 -0.86 11.67 -5.18
C THR A 50 -2.00 11.58 -6.20
N SER A 51 -1.79 12.05 -7.44
CA SER A 51 -2.80 12.02 -8.49
C SER A 51 -3.22 10.58 -8.87
N TYR A 52 -2.24 9.69 -8.97
CA TYR A 52 -2.50 8.27 -9.19
C TYR A 52 -3.30 7.65 -8.04
N ALA A 53 -2.88 7.90 -6.80
CA ALA A 53 -3.53 7.37 -5.60
C ALA A 53 -4.98 7.85 -5.49
N ILE A 54 -5.26 9.13 -5.76
CA ILE A 54 -6.62 9.70 -5.80
C ILE A 54 -7.47 8.94 -6.81
N ALA A 55 -7.01 8.84 -8.06
CA ALA A 55 -7.75 8.18 -9.13
C ALA A 55 -8.01 6.70 -8.83
N ASN A 56 -7.00 6.01 -8.31
CA ASN A 56 -7.07 4.59 -7.95
C ASN A 56 -8.11 4.34 -6.84
N VAL A 57 -8.08 5.13 -5.76
CA VAL A 57 -9.00 4.98 -4.64
C VAL A 57 -10.45 5.32 -5.03
N ILE A 58 -10.65 6.27 -5.95
CA ILE A 58 -11.98 6.61 -6.48
C ILE A 58 -12.56 5.45 -7.31
N ILE A 59 -11.76 4.87 -8.21
CA ILE A 59 -12.28 3.88 -9.17
C ILE A 59 -12.50 2.49 -8.54
N ILE A 60 -11.74 2.12 -7.52
CA ILE A 60 -11.84 0.81 -6.87
C ILE A 60 -13.27 0.47 -6.43
N PRO A 61 -13.99 1.29 -5.64
CA PRO A 61 -15.35 0.98 -5.21
C PRO A 61 -16.35 0.98 -6.37
N MET A 62 -16.11 1.75 -7.43
CA MET A 62 -16.95 1.82 -8.62
C MET A 62 -16.75 0.62 -9.56
N THR A 63 -15.68 -0.16 -9.39
CA THR A 63 -15.30 -1.24 -10.30
C THR A 63 -16.40 -2.26 -10.52
N SER A 64 -17.11 -2.67 -9.46
CA SER A 64 -18.23 -3.62 -9.58
C SER A 64 -19.38 -3.05 -10.39
N PHE A 65 -19.73 -1.80 -10.16
CA PHE A 65 -20.79 -1.09 -10.90
C PHE A 65 -20.42 -0.93 -12.38
N LEU A 66 -19.20 -0.50 -12.68
CA LEU A 66 -18.72 -0.32 -14.05
C LEU A 66 -18.63 -1.66 -14.80
N ALA A 67 -18.15 -2.70 -14.13
CA ALA A 67 -18.07 -4.04 -14.69
C ALA A 67 -19.46 -4.62 -15.02
N ASN A 68 -20.47 -4.34 -14.21
CA ASN A 68 -21.84 -4.78 -14.46
C ASN A 68 -22.49 -4.04 -15.63
N ASN A 69 -22.26 -2.73 -15.78
CA ASN A 69 -22.87 -1.90 -16.82
C ASN A 69 -22.17 -2.03 -18.17
N LEU A 70 -20.83 -2.00 -18.21
CA LEU A 70 -20.04 -2.06 -19.44
C LEU A 70 -19.78 -3.51 -19.91
N GLY A 71 -20.02 -4.49 -19.03
CA GLY A 71 -19.56 -5.86 -19.18
C GLY A 71 -18.16 -6.02 -18.59
N ARG A 72 -17.98 -7.04 -17.76
CA ARG A 72 -16.72 -7.24 -17.00
C ARG A 72 -15.52 -7.41 -17.91
N ARG A 73 -15.67 -8.18 -18.99
CA ARG A 73 -14.59 -8.40 -19.97
C ARG A 73 -14.18 -7.10 -20.64
N ASN A 74 -15.14 -6.32 -21.14
CA ASN A 74 -14.85 -5.07 -21.87
C ASN A 74 -14.27 -4.01 -20.91
N TYR A 75 -14.82 -3.89 -19.71
CA TYR A 75 -14.32 -2.99 -18.68
C TYR A 75 -12.87 -3.31 -18.29
N TYR A 76 -12.58 -4.59 -18.02
CA TYR A 76 -11.23 -5.00 -17.62
C TYR A 76 -10.21 -4.78 -18.73
N ILE A 77 -10.52 -5.18 -19.96
CA ILE A 77 -9.65 -4.97 -21.13
C ILE A 77 -9.44 -3.47 -21.37
N GLY A 78 -10.52 -2.68 -21.34
CA GLY A 78 -10.44 -1.22 -21.46
C GLY A 78 -9.56 -0.59 -20.38
N SER A 79 -9.63 -1.07 -19.14
CA SER A 79 -8.78 -0.61 -18.03
C SER A 79 -7.31 -0.97 -18.23
N ILE A 80 -6.99 -2.19 -18.73
CA ILE A 80 -5.61 -2.58 -19.06
C ILE A 80 -5.07 -1.68 -20.19
N ILE A 81 -5.87 -1.44 -21.23
CA ILE A 81 -5.48 -0.57 -22.37
C ILE A 81 -5.25 0.85 -21.87
N LEU A 82 -6.20 1.42 -21.11
CA LEU A 82 -6.07 2.77 -20.55
C LEU A 82 -4.80 2.89 -19.70
N PHE A 83 -4.56 1.94 -18.79
CA PHE A 83 -3.35 1.91 -17.96
C PHE A 83 -2.08 1.87 -18.82
N THR A 84 -2.04 1.02 -19.84
CA THR A 84 -0.87 0.82 -20.69
C THR A 84 -0.59 2.04 -21.56
N VAL A 85 -1.62 2.64 -22.17
CA VAL A 85 -1.50 3.86 -22.97
C VAL A 85 -1.05 5.04 -22.11
N CYS A 86 -1.67 5.23 -20.93
CA CYS A 86 -1.26 6.29 -20.02
C CYS A 86 0.15 6.06 -19.47
N SER A 87 0.58 4.81 -19.28
CA SER A 87 1.97 4.49 -18.92
C SER A 87 2.96 4.94 -20.00
N PHE A 88 2.64 4.69 -21.29
CA PHE A 88 3.43 5.22 -22.40
C PHE A 88 3.46 6.76 -22.39
N MET A 89 2.32 7.42 -22.16
CA MET A 89 2.24 8.87 -22.07
C MET A 89 3.05 9.42 -20.89
N CYS A 90 3.03 8.79 -19.73
CA CYS A 90 3.84 9.16 -18.57
C CYS A 90 5.35 9.16 -18.91
N GLY A 91 5.82 8.13 -19.62
CA GLY A 91 7.23 8.05 -20.02
C GLY A 91 7.64 9.09 -21.06
N ASN A 92 6.69 9.72 -21.76
CA ASN A 92 6.93 10.78 -22.76
C ASN A 92 6.54 12.18 -22.27
N ALA A 93 6.19 12.35 -20.98
CA ALA A 93 5.82 13.64 -20.44
C ALA A 93 6.99 14.63 -20.49
N THR A 94 6.70 15.85 -20.94
CA THR A 94 7.69 16.92 -21.13
C THR A 94 7.76 17.89 -19.94
N ASN A 95 6.74 17.90 -19.11
CA ASN A 95 6.67 18.69 -17.89
C ASN A 95 5.93 17.93 -16.79
N ILE A 96 6.06 18.42 -15.54
CA ILE A 96 5.53 17.73 -14.35
C ILE A 96 4.01 17.63 -14.39
N TRP A 97 3.30 18.65 -14.87
CA TRP A 97 1.84 18.68 -14.83
C TRP A 97 1.21 17.78 -15.89
N GLU A 98 1.87 17.58 -17.03
CA GLU A 98 1.50 16.53 -18.00
C GLU A 98 1.63 15.14 -17.36
N LEU A 99 2.76 14.90 -16.66
CA LEU A 99 2.99 13.64 -15.96
C LEU A 99 1.92 13.40 -14.89
N VAL A 100 1.58 14.41 -14.09
CA VAL A 100 0.50 14.35 -13.08
C VAL A 100 -0.85 14.02 -13.73
N GLY A 101 -1.19 14.66 -14.85
CA GLY A 101 -2.44 14.39 -15.56
C GLY A 101 -2.49 12.95 -16.11
N PHE A 102 -1.40 12.48 -16.73
CA PHE A 102 -1.32 11.11 -17.24
C PHE A 102 -1.34 10.06 -16.11
N ARG A 103 -0.73 10.36 -14.96
CA ARG A 103 -0.78 9.53 -13.77
C ARG A 103 -2.19 9.40 -13.21
N PHE A 104 -2.95 10.51 -13.20
CA PHE A 104 -4.36 10.46 -12.81
C PHE A 104 -5.16 9.52 -13.72
N LEU A 105 -5.02 9.65 -15.04
CA LEU A 105 -5.69 8.77 -16.00
C LEU A 105 -5.23 7.31 -15.88
N GLN A 106 -3.95 7.08 -15.65
CA GLN A 106 -3.38 5.76 -15.42
C GLN A 106 -3.97 5.11 -14.17
N GLY A 107 -4.17 5.90 -13.09
CA GLY A 107 -4.79 5.44 -11.85
C GLY A 107 -6.24 5.00 -12.02
N LEU A 108 -7.02 5.63 -12.90
CA LEU A 108 -8.37 5.18 -13.26
C LEU A 108 -8.37 3.77 -13.88
N GLY A 109 -7.35 3.46 -14.70
CA GLY A 109 -7.16 2.11 -15.22
C GLY A 109 -6.69 1.13 -14.13
N GLY A 110 -5.72 1.56 -13.31
CA GLY A 110 -5.05 0.73 -12.30
C GLY A 110 -5.99 0.13 -11.26
N GLY A 111 -6.88 0.94 -10.67
CA GLY A 111 -7.79 0.47 -9.61
C GLY A 111 -8.73 -0.66 -10.04
N ALA A 112 -9.09 -0.72 -11.33
CA ALA A 112 -9.85 -1.83 -11.88
C ALA A 112 -9.02 -3.12 -11.93
N LEU A 113 -7.72 -3.02 -12.24
CA LEU A 113 -6.85 -4.19 -12.42
C LEU A 113 -6.81 -5.05 -11.16
N LEU A 114 -6.61 -4.45 -10.00
CA LEU A 114 -6.53 -5.18 -8.74
C LEU A 114 -7.86 -5.85 -8.37
N SER A 115 -8.97 -5.11 -8.45
CA SER A 115 -10.29 -5.56 -8.00
C SER A 115 -10.89 -6.62 -8.92
N VAL A 116 -10.80 -6.43 -10.25
CA VAL A 116 -11.32 -7.42 -11.21
C VAL A 116 -10.45 -8.67 -11.22
N SER A 117 -9.11 -8.53 -11.15
CA SER A 117 -8.21 -9.69 -11.02
C SER A 117 -8.57 -10.55 -9.82
N ALA A 118 -8.77 -9.93 -8.64
CA ALA A 118 -9.18 -10.65 -7.44
C ALA A 118 -10.48 -11.44 -7.68
N THR A 119 -11.49 -10.78 -8.25
CA THR A 119 -12.78 -11.41 -8.54
C THR A 119 -12.63 -12.61 -9.48
N VAL A 120 -11.91 -12.43 -10.59
CA VAL A 120 -11.66 -13.50 -11.57
C VAL A 120 -10.91 -14.67 -10.94
N VAL A 121 -9.88 -14.39 -10.13
CA VAL A 121 -9.13 -15.44 -9.42
C VAL A 121 -10.06 -16.24 -8.50
N TYR A 122 -10.92 -15.58 -7.70
CA TYR A 122 -11.86 -16.29 -6.83
C TYR A 122 -12.89 -17.12 -7.61
N GLU A 123 -13.38 -16.65 -8.75
CA GLU A 123 -14.35 -17.38 -9.59
C GLU A 123 -13.73 -18.60 -10.31
N LEU A 124 -12.44 -18.56 -10.60
CA LEU A 124 -11.73 -19.68 -11.20
C LEU A 124 -11.62 -20.90 -10.26
N PHE A 125 -11.87 -20.73 -8.96
CA PHE A 125 -11.78 -21.80 -7.98
C PHE A 125 -13.14 -22.09 -7.34
N PRO A 126 -13.49 -23.37 -7.08
CA PRO A 126 -14.68 -23.72 -6.32
C PRO A 126 -14.60 -23.18 -4.89
N LYS A 127 -15.76 -23.04 -4.22
CA LYS A 127 -15.85 -22.44 -2.87
C LYS A 127 -14.91 -23.09 -1.85
N GLU A 128 -14.71 -24.40 -1.94
CA GLU A 128 -13.83 -25.18 -1.06
C GLU A 128 -12.35 -24.85 -1.25
N LYS A 129 -11.98 -24.29 -2.40
CA LYS A 129 -10.60 -23.92 -2.77
C LYS A 129 -10.33 -22.41 -2.79
N GLN A 130 -11.22 -21.60 -2.27
CA GLN A 130 -11.05 -20.14 -2.23
C GLN A 130 -9.83 -19.70 -1.41
N ASN A 131 -9.40 -20.49 -0.42
CA ASN A 131 -8.15 -20.24 0.29
C ASN A 131 -6.92 -20.32 -0.64
N VAL A 132 -6.94 -21.22 -1.64
CA VAL A 132 -5.89 -21.31 -2.66
C VAL A 132 -5.94 -20.10 -3.58
N ALA A 133 -7.13 -19.69 -4.01
CA ALA A 133 -7.32 -18.49 -4.81
C ALA A 133 -6.76 -17.24 -4.10
N SER A 134 -7.10 -17.07 -2.81
CA SER A 134 -6.59 -15.98 -1.97
C SER A 134 -5.06 -16.03 -1.83
N ALA A 135 -4.48 -17.22 -1.64
CA ALA A 135 -3.02 -17.36 -1.54
C ALA A 135 -2.32 -16.99 -2.86
N LEU A 136 -2.83 -17.45 -4.00
CA LEU A 136 -2.26 -17.15 -5.32
C LEU A 136 -2.36 -15.64 -5.64
N PHE A 137 -3.48 -15.02 -5.36
CA PHE A 137 -3.64 -13.57 -5.51
C PHE A 137 -2.75 -12.80 -4.54
N GLY A 138 -2.65 -13.28 -3.30
CA GLY A 138 -1.76 -12.72 -2.27
C GLY A 138 -0.30 -12.70 -2.69
N ILE A 139 0.17 -13.70 -3.45
CA ILE A 139 1.54 -13.71 -4.01
C ILE A 139 1.78 -12.44 -4.85
N GLY A 140 0.84 -12.08 -5.72
CA GLY A 140 0.92 -10.85 -6.51
C GLY A 140 0.98 -9.59 -5.65
N ILE A 141 0.14 -9.53 -4.61
CA ILE A 141 0.10 -8.38 -3.68
C ILE A 141 1.45 -8.15 -2.98
N PHE A 142 2.21 -9.21 -2.71
CA PHE A 142 3.52 -9.09 -2.03
C PHE A 142 4.67 -8.86 -2.99
N ILE A 143 4.67 -9.52 -4.15
CA ILE A 143 5.74 -9.43 -5.14
C ILE A 143 5.79 -8.01 -5.72
N GLY A 144 4.65 -7.43 -6.09
CA GLY A 144 4.58 -6.12 -6.73
C GLY A 144 5.33 -5.03 -5.96
N PRO A 145 4.86 -4.67 -4.74
CA PRO A 145 5.49 -3.61 -3.95
C PRO A 145 6.94 -3.89 -3.53
N THR A 146 7.35 -5.16 -3.53
CA THR A 146 8.72 -5.52 -3.15
C THR A 146 9.69 -5.40 -4.31
N ILE A 147 9.30 -5.84 -5.50
CA ILE A 147 10.13 -5.74 -6.71
C ILE A 147 10.21 -4.30 -7.20
N GLY A 148 9.14 -3.51 -7.04
CA GLY A 148 9.06 -2.15 -7.55
C GLY A 148 10.25 -1.28 -7.16
N PRO A 149 10.56 -1.07 -5.88
CA PRO A 149 11.70 -0.24 -5.49
C PRO A 149 13.05 -0.76 -5.99
N THR A 150 13.27 -2.08 -5.97
CA THR A 150 14.52 -2.70 -6.46
C THR A 150 14.70 -2.48 -7.96
N LEU A 151 13.64 -2.76 -8.73
CA LEU A 151 13.63 -2.58 -10.18
C LEU A 151 13.73 -1.11 -10.56
N GLY A 152 13.01 -0.25 -9.82
CA GLY A 152 13.04 1.20 -10.01
C GLY A 152 14.40 1.81 -9.74
N GLY A 153 15.06 1.40 -8.65
CA GLY A 153 16.43 1.81 -8.35
C GLY A 153 17.39 1.41 -9.46
N TYR A 154 17.37 0.14 -9.88
CA TYR A 154 18.21 -0.33 -10.96
C TYR A 154 17.97 0.41 -12.29
N ILE A 155 16.71 0.65 -12.65
CA ILE A 155 16.35 1.36 -13.89
C ILE A 155 16.80 2.82 -13.84
N THR A 156 16.57 3.52 -12.74
CA THR A 156 16.91 4.95 -12.62
C THR A 156 18.41 5.18 -12.48
N GLU A 157 19.16 4.24 -11.91
CA GLU A 157 20.62 4.33 -11.80
C GLU A 157 21.34 3.99 -13.12
N ASN A 158 20.83 3.04 -13.92
CA ASN A 158 21.52 2.53 -15.12
C ASN A 158 20.92 3.02 -16.45
N TYR A 159 19.68 3.49 -16.44
CA TYR A 159 18.97 3.99 -17.61
C TYR A 159 18.41 5.38 -17.33
N SER A 160 17.15 5.63 -17.67
CA SER A 160 16.46 6.89 -17.39
C SER A 160 15.09 6.62 -16.73
N TRP A 161 14.59 7.61 -15.96
CA TRP A 161 13.33 7.46 -15.23
C TRP A 161 12.11 7.07 -16.10
N PRO A 162 11.96 7.47 -17.39
CA PRO A 162 10.81 7.05 -18.20
C PRO A 162 10.67 5.54 -18.36
N TRP A 163 11.76 4.79 -18.27
CA TRP A 163 11.73 3.34 -18.40
C TRP A 163 10.91 2.65 -17.29
N ILE A 164 10.74 3.28 -16.12
CA ILE A 164 9.86 2.72 -15.09
C ILE A 164 8.40 2.61 -15.55
N PHE A 165 7.99 3.44 -16.51
CA PHE A 165 6.68 3.38 -17.13
C PHE A 165 6.65 2.45 -18.34
N TYR A 166 7.72 2.44 -19.16
CA TYR A 166 7.76 1.62 -20.36
C TYR A 166 7.76 0.11 -20.08
N ILE A 167 8.22 -0.34 -18.92
CA ILE A 167 8.14 -1.77 -18.52
C ILE A 167 6.71 -2.30 -18.46
N ASN A 168 5.71 -1.43 -18.22
CA ASN A 168 4.31 -1.80 -18.17
C ASN A 168 3.73 -2.12 -19.57
N ILE A 169 4.33 -1.58 -20.65
CA ILE A 169 3.78 -1.70 -22.00
C ILE A 169 3.74 -3.16 -22.49
N PRO A 170 4.84 -3.92 -22.49
CA PRO A 170 4.81 -5.31 -22.95
C PRO A 170 3.89 -6.18 -22.09
N ILE A 171 3.83 -5.94 -20.78
CA ILE A 171 2.97 -6.69 -19.85
C ILE A 171 1.50 -6.36 -20.14
N GLY A 172 1.17 -5.08 -20.28
CA GLY A 172 -0.17 -4.60 -20.55
C GLY A 172 -0.71 -5.09 -21.89
N ILE A 173 0.09 -5.03 -22.96
CA ILE A 173 -0.30 -5.54 -24.28
C ILE A 173 -0.57 -7.04 -24.22
N THR A 174 0.34 -7.83 -23.63
CA THR A 174 0.15 -9.28 -23.51
C THR A 174 -1.05 -9.64 -22.65
N ALA A 175 -1.30 -8.90 -21.56
CA ALA A 175 -2.47 -9.07 -20.71
C ALA A 175 -3.77 -8.72 -21.43
N ALA A 176 -3.84 -7.60 -22.15
CA ALA A 176 -5.01 -7.20 -22.91
C ALA A 176 -5.36 -8.22 -24.00
N VAL A 177 -4.37 -8.63 -24.80
CA VAL A 177 -4.54 -9.64 -25.86
C VAL A 177 -4.98 -10.98 -25.26
N SER A 178 -4.34 -11.44 -24.18
CA SER A 178 -4.70 -12.70 -23.52
C SER A 178 -6.15 -12.63 -22.97
N CYS A 179 -6.56 -11.54 -22.36
CA CYS A 179 -7.91 -11.36 -21.86
C CYS A 179 -8.96 -11.32 -22.98
N LEU A 180 -8.64 -10.80 -24.18
CA LEU A 180 -9.53 -10.85 -25.34
C LEU A 180 -9.92 -12.29 -25.75
N PHE A 181 -9.01 -13.24 -25.60
CA PHE A 181 -9.25 -14.64 -25.99
C PHE A 181 -9.66 -15.55 -24.83
N LEU A 182 -9.27 -15.24 -23.61
CA LEU A 182 -9.42 -16.13 -22.45
C LEU A 182 -10.53 -15.71 -21.50
N LEU A 183 -10.80 -14.40 -21.35
CA LEU A 183 -11.78 -13.92 -20.37
C LEU A 183 -13.19 -14.10 -20.91
N TYR A 184 -13.97 -14.91 -20.20
CA TYR A 184 -15.38 -15.14 -20.53
C TYR A 184 -16.25 -14.00 -19.97
N GLU A 185 -17.21 -13.54 -20.79
CA GLU A 185 -18.24 -12.61 -20.34
C GLU A 185 -19.32 -13.37 -19.59
N PRO A 186 -19.56 -13.15 -18.31
CA PRO A 186 -20.71 -13.71 -17.63
C PRO A 186 -22.00 -13.15 -18.25
N LEU A 187 -23.12 -13.86 -18.09
CA LEU A 187 -24.40 -13.36 -18.55
C LEU A 187 -24.62 -11.91 -18.07
N ARG A 188 -24.72 -11.01 -19.05
CA ARG A 188 -24.85 -9.57 -18.79
C ARG A 188 -26.12 -9.32 -17.98
N GLN A 189 -25.99 -8.79 -16.79
CA GLN A 189 -27.15 -8.30 -16.06
C GLN A 189 -27.74 -7.12 -16.83
N LYS A 190 -29.07 -6.93 -16.77
CA LYS A 190 -29.71 -5.75 -17.38
C LYS A 190 -29.00 -4.49 -16.91
N ALA A 191 -28.69 -3.59 -17.85
CA ALA A 191 -28.08 -2.31 -17.53
C ALA A 191 -28.93 -1.62 -16.45
N ARG A 192 -28.33 -1.33 -15.31
CA ARG A 192 -28.97 -0.61 -14.21
C ARG A 192 -28.91 0.89 -14.50
N GLN A 193 -29.88 1.64 -14.00
CA GLN A 193 -29.81 3.10 -14.06
C GLN A 193 -28.53 3.57 -13.36
N ILE A 194 -27.87 4.55 -13.98
CA ILE A 194 -26.61 5.09 -13.44
C ILE A 194 -26.95 6.06 -12.30
N ASP A 195 -26.39 5.77 -11.13
CA ASP A 195 -26.48 6.64 -9.97
C ASP A 195 -25.42 7.75 -10.04
N TRP A 196 -25.75 8.79 -10.79
CA TRP A 196 -24.85 9.94 -10.94
C TRP A 196 -24.57 10.66 -9.62
N MET A 197 -25.55 10.72 -8.71
CA MET A 197 -25.40 11.39 -7.42
C MET A 197 -24.44 10.62 -6.51
N GLY A 198 -24.58 9.30 -6.40
CA GLY A 198 -23.66 8.45 -5.67
C GLY A 198 -22.24 8.53 -6.22
N ILE A 199 -22.06 8.52 -7.55
CA ILE A 199 -20.76 8.69 -8.20
C ILE A 199 -20.12 10.04 -7.83
N MET A 200 -20.85 11.15 -7.93
CA MET A 200 -20.34 12.48 -7.61
C MET A 200 -19.97 12.60 -6.13
N LEU A 201 -20.81 12.12 -5.23
CA LEU A 201 -20.55 12.14 -3.79
C LEU A 201 -19.31 11.29 -3.44
N LEU A 202 -19.14 10.13 -4.09
CA LEU A 202 -17.98 9.28 -3.91
C LEU A 202 -16.69 9.97 -4.40
N ILE A 203 -16.71 10.52 -5.63
CA ILE A 203 -15.55 11.22 -6.21
C ILE A 203 -15.13 12.40 -5.33
N VAL A 204 -16.09 13.24 -4.95
CA VAL A 204 -15.82 14.42 -4.13
C VAL A 204 -15.36 14.00 -2.73
N GLY A 205 -16.05 13.05 -2.11
CA GLY A 205 -15.74 12.62 -0.74
C GLY A 205 -14.40 11.90 -0.62
N ILE A 206 -14.19 10.86 -1.43
CA ILE A 206 -12.93 10.08 -1.41
C ILE A 206 -11.77 10.92 -1.97
N GLY A 207 -12.00 11.67 -3.06
CA GLY A 207 -10.99 12.53 -3.65
C GLY A 207 -10.49 13.60 -2.66
N SER A 208 -11.39 14.31 -1.99
CA SER A 208 -11.04 15.28 -0.96
C SER A 208 -10.32 14.63 0.22
N LEU A 209 -10.81 13.48 0.70
CA LEU A 209 -10.17 12.72 1.78
C LEU A 209 -8.73 12.32 1.41
N GLN A 210 -8.52 11.83 0.19
CA GLN A 210 -7.20 11.39 -0.27
C GLN A 210 -6.22 12.57 -0.34
N VAL A 211 -6.65 13.72 -0.86
CA VAL A 211 -5.80 14.95 -0.87
C VAL A 211 -5.43 15.34 0.56
N VAL A 212 -6.38 15.35 1.49
CA VAL A 212 -6.12 15.67 2.91
C VAL A 212 -5.10 14.72 3.52
N LEU A 213 -5.22 13.42 3.27
CA LEU A 213 -4.30 12.42 3.81
C LEU A 213 -2.89 12.52 3.20
N GLU A 214 -2.78 12.79 1.91
CA GLU A 214 -1.50 12.86 1.21
C GLU A 214 -0.76 14.18 1.45
N ARG A 215 -1.50 15.30 1.49
CA ARG A 215 -0.93 16.65 1.57
C ARG A 215 -0.97 17.27 2.97
N GLY A 216 -1.79 16.72 3.86
CA GLY A 216 -2.01 17.32 5.19
C GLY A 216 -0.74 17.61 5.96
N GLN A 217 0.21 16.66 6.02
CA GLN A 217 1.48 16.86 6.73
C GLN A 217 2.40 17.86 6.03
N THR A 218 2.47 17.83 4.70
CA THR A 218 3.35 18.70 3.90
C THR A 218 2.92 20.17 4.03
N ASP A 219 1.61 20.40 4.06
CA ASP A 219 1.02 21.74 4.05
C ASP A 219 0.51 22.18 5.45
N ASP A 220 1.10 21.60 6.49
CA ASP A 220 0.85 21.92 7.90
C ASP A 220 -0.63 21.83 8.33
N TRP A 221 -1.31 20.77 7.81
CA TRP A 221 -2.68 20.39 8.17
C TRP A 221 -3.67 21.56 8.10
N PHE A 222 -4.39 21.83 9.20
CA PHE A 222 -5.46 22.83 9.28
C PHE A 222 -4.96 24.28 9.28
N SER A 223 -3.65 24.52 9.26
CA SER A 223 -3.06 25.84 9.00
C SER A 223 -3.29 26.26 7.54
N ALA A 224 -3.35 25.27 6.62
CA ALA A 224 -3.69 25.52 5.23
C ALA A 224 -5.23 25.53 5.06
N GLY A 225 -5.78 26.67 4.64
CA GLY A 225 -7.23 26.86 4.50
C GLY A 225 -7.89 25.86 3.55
N TYR A 226 -7.19 25.46 2.46
CA TYR A 226 -7.73 24.48 1.52
C TYR A 226 -7.82 23.06 2.11
N ILE A 227 -6.88 22.65 2.99
CA ILE A 227 -6.94 21.36 3.70
C ILE A 227 -8.15 21.33 4.64
N THR A 228 -8.38 22.42 5.37
CA THR A 228 -9.57 22.57 6.21
C THR A 228 -10.86 22.48 5.39
N PHE A 229 -10.93 23.19 4.26
CA PHE A 229 -12.07 23.13 3.35
C PHE A 229 -12.30 21.72 2.81
N LEU A 230 -11.24 21.05 2.31
CA LEU A 230 -11.34 19.69 1.78
C LEU A 230 -11.72 18.68 2.88
N THR A 231 -11.29 18.88 4.12
CA THR A 231 -11.68 18.01 5.24
C THR A 231 -13.18 18.11 5.52
N VAL A 232 -13.73 19.32 5.59
CA VAL A 232 -15.17 19.53 5.78
C VAL A 232 -15.94 18.96 4.59
N LEU A 233 -15.48 19.23 3.38
CA LEU A 233 -16.08 18.71 2.14
C LEU A 233 -16.08 17.18 2.12
N ALA A 234 -14.97 16.53 2.49
CA ALA A 234 -14.87 15.07 2.58
C ALA A 234 -15.88 14.48 3.58
N ILE A 235 -15.96 15.06 4.79
CA ILE A 235 -16.91 14.60 5.82
C ILE A 235 -18.35 14.74 5.33
N MET A 236 -18.71 15.90 4.76
CA MET A 236 -20.07 16.15 4.26
C MET A 236 -20.41 15.22 3.10
N ALA A 237 -19.53 15.11 2.10
CA ALA A 237 -19.78 14.30 0.92
C ALA A 237 -19.84 12.80 1.26
N LEU A 238 -18.94 12.27 2.11
CA LEU A 238 -18.98 10.87 2.53
C LEU A 238 -20.20 10.55 3.40
N THR A 239 -20.59 11.46 4.28
CA THR A 239 -21.81 11.28 5.07
C THR A 239 -23.05 11.26 4.17
N ALA A 240 -23.16 12.21 3.24
CA ALA A 240 -24.22 12.25 2.26
C ALA A 240 -24.20 11.00 1.35
N PHE A 241 -23.01 10.53 0.94
CA PHE A 241 -22.83 9.31 0.17
C PHE A 241 -23.38 8.08 0.90
N VAL A 242 -23.02 7.88 2.17
CA VAL A 242 -23.52 6.74 2.96
C VAL A 242 -25.05 6.78 3.08
N ILE A 243 -25.61 7.96 3.40
CA ILE A 243 -27.06 8.12 3.51
C ILE A 243 -27.72 7.83 2.16
N TRP A 244 -27.18 8.34 1.06
CA TRP A 244 -27.69 8.15 -0.30
C TRP A 244 -27.69 6.68 -0.71
N GLU A 245 -26.52 6.00 -0.60
CA GLU A 245 -26.33 4.59 -0.99
C GLU A 245 -27.17 3.59 -0.18
N LEU A 246 -27.53 3.95 1.05
CA LEU A 246 -28.42 3.13 1.89
C LEU A 246 -29.90 3.26 1.49
N ASN A 247 -30.29 4.33 0.73
CA ASN A 247 -31.68 4.60 0.41
C ASN A 247 -32.03 4.39 -1.08
N ILE A 248 -31.02 4.26 -1.97
CA ILE A 248 -31.26 4.07 -3.41
C ILE A 248 -31.38 2.59 -3.78
N GLU A 249 -32.23 2.26 -4.75
CA GLU A 249 -32.44 0.87 -5.19
C GLU A 249 -31.25 0.28 -5.96
N ASN A 250 -30.53 1.11 -6.73
CA ASN A 250 -29.39 0.69 -7.55
C ASN A 250 -28.12 1.46 -7.19
N PRO A 251 -27.54 1.19 -6.01
CA PRO A 251 -26.36 1.90 -5.52
C PRO A 251 -25.10 1.60 -6.35
N VAL A 252 -24.19 2.58 -6.43
CA VAL A 252 -22.84 2.39 -6.99
C VAL A 252 -22.04 1.43 -6.13
N VAL A 253 -22.12 1.62 -4.81
CA VAL A 253 -21.50 0.75 -3.80
C VAL A 253 -22.58 0.21 -2.88
N ASN A 254 -22.90 -1.06 -3.02
CA ASN A 254 -23.92 -1.67 -2.17
C ASN A 254 -23.44 -1.83 -0.72
N LEU A 255 -23.68 -0.82 0.10
CA LEU A 255 -23.31 -0.84 1.52
C LEU A 255 -24.10 -1.88 2.33
N HIS A 256 -25.26 -2.37 1.83
CA HIS A 256 -26.04 -3.39 2.51
C HIS A 256 -25.30 -4.73 2.64
N ILE A 257 -24.28 -5.00 1.80
CA ILE A 257 -23.46 -6.21 1.96
C ILE A 257 -22.66 -6.21 3.28
N LEU A 258 -22.46 -5.06 3.90
CA LEU A 258 -21.84 -4.95 5.22
C LEU A 258 -22.68 -5.57 6.35
N ARG A 259 -23.97 -5.89 6.11
CA ARG A 259 -24.79 -6.69 7.04
C ARG A 259 -24.18 -8.08 7.29
N PHE A 260 -23.43 -8.61 6.34
CA PHE A 260 -22.70 -9.86 6.52
C PHE A 260 -21.51 -9.64 7.46
N ARG A 261 -21.65 -10.09 8.70
CA ARG A 261 -20.66 -9.91 9.77
C ARG A 261 -19.24 -10.32 9.36
N SER A 262 -19.08 -11.39 8.56
CA SER A 262 -17.77 -11.84 8.09
C SER A 262 -17.09 -10.81 7.19
N LEU A 263 -17.84 -10.20 6.27
CA LEU A 263 -17.32 -9.13 5.40
C LEU A 263 -16.97 -7.89 6.22
N SER A 264 -17.83 -7.47 7.16
CA SER A 264 -17.56 -6.28 7.99
C SER A 264 -16.32 -6.45 8.85
N ILE A 265 -16.15 -7.61 9.48
CA ILE A 265 -14.95 -7.93 10.26
C ILE A 265 -13.71 -7.98 9.32
N ALA A 266 -13.83 -8.64 8.17
CA ALA A 266 -12.75 -8.69 7.19
C ALA A 266 -12.36 -7.29 6.71
N ALA A 267 -13.34 -6.42 6.42
CA ALA A 267 -13.10 -5.05 5.97
C ALA A 267 -12.32 -4.22 7.01
N VAL A 268 -12.74 -4.26 8.28
CA VAL A 268 -12.03 -3.55 9.38
C VAL A 268 -10.61 -4.10 9.56
N LEU A 269 -10.45 -5.42 9.62
CA LEU A 269 -9.12 -6.02 9.77
C LEU A 269 -8.23 -5.78 8.54
N THR A 270 -8.82 -5.75 7.33
CA THR A 270 -8.09 -5.43 6.11
C THR A 270 -7.66 -3.96 6.07
N PHE A 271 -8.48 -3.03 6.58
CA PHE A 271 -8.08 -1.63 6.75
C PHE A 271 -6.84 -1.52 7.64
N ILE A 272 -6.84 -2.16 8.81
CA ILE A 272 -5.72 -2.15 9.76
C ILE A 272 -4.49 -2.84 9.16
N THR A 273 -4.68 -3.98 8.50
CA THR A 273 -3.59 -4.69 7.81
C THR A 273 -3.01 -3.82 6.68
N GLY A 274 -3.86 -3.13 5.92
CA GLY A 274 -3.46 -2.15 4.90
C GLY A 274 -2.62 -1.02 5.50
N MET A 275 -3.08 -0.46 6.62
CA MET A 275 -2.35 0.56 7.37
C MET A 275 -0.93 0.09 7.71
N GLY A 276 -0.77 -1.08 8.33
CA GLY A 276 0.54 -1.62 8.68
C GLY A 276 1.40 -1.99 7.46
N MET A 277 0.80 -2.61 6.45
CA MET A 277 1.49 -3.06 5.24
C MET A 277 2.12 -1.87 4.48
N TYR A 278 1.31 -0.89 4.09
CA TYR A 278 1.79 0.24 3.31
C TYR A 278 2.74 1.13 4.10
N THR A 279 2.47 1.35 5.39
CA THR A 279 3.39 2.12 6.25
C THR A 279 4.75 1.43 6.40
N SER A 280 4.79 0.11 6.58
CA SER A 280 6.05 -0.63 6.69
C SER A 280 6.82 -0.70 5.36
N ILE A 281 6.11 -0.78 4.21
CA ILE A 281 6.70 -0.69 2.87
C ILE A 281 7.30 0.70 2.64
N TYR A 282 6.66 1.75 3.14
CA TYR A 282 7.13 3.13 3.05
C TYR A 282 8.32 3.40 3.99
N LEU A 283 8.20 3.09 5.28
CA LEU A 283 9.23 3.40 6.28
C LEU A 283 10.55 2.67 6.04
N THR A 284 10.50 1.39 5.64
CA THR A 284 11.71 0.56 5.53
C THR A 284 12.73 1.13 4.53
N PRO A 285 12.37 1.45 3.27
CA PRO A 285 13.30 2.08 2.35
C PRO A 285 13.75 3.49 2.79
N VAL A 286 12.87 4.26 3.43
CA VAL A 286 13.20 5.60 3.92
C VAL A 286 14.30 5.51 4.99
N VAL A 287 14.17 4.62 5.97
CA VAL A 287 15.18 4.39 7.00
C VAL A 287 16.47 3.86 6.37
N ALA A 288 16.39 2.86 5.48
CA ALA A 288 17.55 2.28 4.83
C ALA A 288 18.35 3.31 4.01
N GLN A 289 17.66 4.15 3.22
CA GLN A 289 18.33 5.10 2.31
C GLN A 289 18.76 6.38 3.02
N ARG A 290 17.88 7.00 3.82
CA ARG A 290 18.14 8.33 4.40
C ARG A 290 18.99 8.26 5.67
N ILE A 291 18.92 7.17 6.41
CA ILE A 291 19.58 7.05 7.72
C ILE A 291 20.77 6.09 7.65
N LEU A 292 20.56 4.89 7.07
CA LEU A 292 21.64 3.88 7.01
C LEU A 292 22.53 4.05 5.76
N GLY A 293 22.23 5.03 4.88
CA GLY A 293 23.05 5.37 3.71
C GLY A 293 23.03 4.30 2.60
N PHE A 294 22.04 3.40 2.58
CA PHE A 294 21.93 2.39 1.53
C PHE A 294 21.53 3.01 0.20
N THR A 295 22.06 2.49 -0.90
CA THR A 295 21.57 2.85 -2.23
C THR A 295 20.14 2.34 -2.43
N PRO A 296 19.37 2.92 -3.38
CA PRO A 296 18.03 2.41 -3.71
C PRO A 296 18.04 0.92 -4.05
N THR A 297 19.04 0.44 -4.81
CA THR A 297 19.21 -0.97 -5.14
C THR A 297 19.47 -1.83 -3.89
N GLN A 298 20.36 -1.41 -2.99
CA GLN A 298 20.62 -2.13 -1.74
C GLN A 298 19.38 -2.18 -0.84
N SER A 299 18.65 -1.08 -0.73
CA SER A 299 17.40 -0.99 0.01
C SER A 299 16.34 -1.97 -0.54
N GLY A 300 16.27 -2.11 -1.87
CA GLY A 300 15.40 -3.10 -2.52
C GLY A 300 15.85 -4.55 -2.23
N LEU A 301 17.15 -4.82 -2.26
CA LEU A 301 17.69 -6.14 -1.98
C LEU A 301 17.41 -6.62 -0.54
N LEU A 302 17.32 -5.71 0.43
CA LEU A 302 16.89 -6.04 1.80
C LEU A 302 15.49 -6.65 1.85
N LEU A 303 14.60 -6.28 0.93
CA LEU A 303 13.21 -6.73 0.90
C LEU A 303 13.05 -8.10 0.23
N LEU A 304 13.98 -8.51 -0.65
CA LEU A 304 13.85 -9.73 -1.45
C LEU A 304 13.73 -11.02 -0.63
N PRO A 305 14.57 -11.29 0.40
CA PRO A 305 14.43 -12.51 1.19
C PRO A 305 13.07 -12.62 1.88
N GLY A 306 12.56 -11.49 2.40
CA GLY A 306 11.23 -11.41 2.98
C GLY A 306 10.13 -11.77 1.99
N SER A 307 10.23 -11.33 0.72
CA SER A 307 9.22 -11.64 -0.30
C SER A 307 9.22 -13.12 -0.68
N ILE A 308 10.37 -13.75 -0.78
CA ILE A 308 10.46 -15.19 -1.05
C ILE A 308 9.78 -15.97 0.08
N VAL A 309 10.07 -15.60 1.32
CA VAL A 309 9.43 -16.22 2.50
C VAL A 309 7.93 -15.92 2.53
N ALA A 310 7.49 -14.71 2.11
CA ALA A 310 6.07 -14.39 2.00
C ALA A 310 5.33 -15.32 1.04
N VAL A 311 5.90 -15.61 -0.14
CA VAL A 311 5.31 -16.53 -1.11
C VAL A 311 5.13 -17.92 -0.51
N ILE A 312 6.16 -18.44 0.17
CA ILE A 312 6.11 -19.73 0.87
C ILE A 312 5.03 -19.70 1.97
N ALA A 313 5.01 -18.65 2.78
CA ALA A 313 4.06 -18.49 3.88
C ALA A 313 2.61 -18.37 3.37
N LEU A 314 2.35 -17.71 2.24
CA LEU A 314 1.03 -17.64 1.61
C LEU A 314 0.53 -19.02 1.18
N ILE A 315 1.39 -19.82 0.54
CA ILE A 315 1.06 -21.19 0.12
C ILE A 315 0.78 -22.08 1.34
N VAL A 316 1.62 -21.99 2.37
CA VAL A 316 1.46 -22.74 3.63
C VAL A 316 0.16 -22.34 4.31
N THR A 317 -0.13 -21.05 4.41
CA THR A 317 -1.38 -20.52 4.99
C THR A 317 -2.62 -21.04 4.27
N GLY A 318 -2.61 -21.03 2.93
CA GLY A 318 -3.70 -21.60 2.14
C GLY A 318 -3.92 -23.10 2.42
N LYS A 319 -2.83 -23.87 2.55
CA LYS A 319 -2.89 -25.32 2.89
C LYS A 319 -3.36 -25.56 4.33
N LEU A 320 -2.94 -24.73 5.30
CA LEU A 320 -3.37 -24.85 6.70
C LEU A 320 -4.89 -24.63 6.83
N LEU A 321 -5.41 -23.60 6.14
CA LEU A 321 -6.85 -23.34 6.11
C LEU A 321 -7.63 -24.48 5.46
N GLN A 322 -7.10 -25.11 4.39
CA GLN A 322 -7.71 -26.30 3.78
C GLN A 322 -7.72 -27.52 4.70
N LYS A 323 -6.71 -27.68 5.58
CA LYS A 323 -6.64 -28.73 6.58
C LYS A 323 -7.57 -28.46 7.79
N GLY A 324 -8.33 -27.36 7.77
CA GLY A 324 -9.29 -27.04 8.84
C GLY A 324 -8.69 -26.27 10.03
N VAL A 325 -7.46 -25.75 9.90
CA VAL A 325 -6.90 -24.88 10.95
C VAL A 325 -7.75 -23.61 11.05
N SER A 326 -8.10 -23.21 12.26
CA SER A 326 -8.96 -22.06 12.52
C SER A 326 -8.36 -20.77 11.91
N PRO A 327 -9.11 -20.03 11.07
CA PRO A 327 -8.67 -18.74 10.53
C PRO A 327 -8.27 -17.74 11.62
N ALA A 328 -8.98 -17.76 12.77
CA ALA A 328 -8.69 -16.88 13.89
C ALA A 328 -7.30 -17.12 14.49
N LEU A 329 -6.87 -18.38 14.60
CA LEU A 329 -5.52 -18.71 15.07
C LEU A 329 -4.45 -18.23 14.10
N ILE A 330 -4.66 -18.43 12.80
CA ILE A 330 -3.70 -17.99 11.76
C ILE A 330 -3.57 -16.46 11.79
N VAL A 331 -4.70 -15.75 11.86
CA VAL A 331 -4.71 -14.28 11.96
C VAL A 331 -4.02 -13.82 13.25
N LEU A 332 -4.25 -14.48 14.38
CA LEU A 332 -3.56 -14.18 15.64
C LEU A 332 -2.04 -14.29 15.52
N PHE A 333 -1.54 -15.41 14.95
CA PHE A 333 -0.10 -15.57 14.71
C PHE A 333 0.44 -14.51 13.73
N GLY A 334 -0.34 -14.14 12.71
CA GLY A 334 0.00 -13.06 11.79
C GLY A 334 0.18 -11.71 12.51
N PHE A 335 -0.74 -11.36 13.40
CA PHE A 335 -0.63 -10.15 14.23
C PHE A 335 0.60 -10.21 15.13
N LEU A 336 0.86 -11.33 15.80
CA LEU A 336 2.01 -11.49 16.71
C LEU A 336 3.34 -11.34 15.94
N CYS A 337 3.47 -11.96 14.77
CA CYS A 337 4.67 -11.81 13.93
C CYS A 337 4.87 -10.35 13.49
N PHE A 338 3.79 -9.65 13.14
CA PHE A 338 3.88 -8.27 12.70
C PHE A 338 4.16 -7.30 13.86
N ILE A 339 3.62 -7.55 15.05
CA ILE A 339 3.94 -6.82 16.28
C ILE A 339 5.42 -7.03 16.63
N TYR A 340 5.91 -8.28 16.60
CA TYR A 340 7.31 -8.58 16.85
C TYR A 340 8.24 -7.85 15.87
N PHE A 341 7.91 -7.86 14.57
CA PHE A 341 8.65 -7.09 13.55
C PHE A 341 8.76 -5.62 13.93
N ASN A 342 7.66 -4.96 14.24
CA ASN A 342 7.65 -3.54 14.57
C ASN A 342 8.38 -3.25 15.88
N TRP A 343 8.22 -4.10 16.88
CA TRP A 343 8.94 -3.99 18.14
C TRP A 343 10.44 -4.17 17.95
N SER A 344 10.87 -5.14 17.17
CA SER A 344 12.30 -5.36 16.87
C SER A 344 12.90 -4.22 16.07
N MET A 345 12.18 -3.73 15.02
CA MET A 345 12.61 -2.57 14.23
C MET A 345 12.68 -1.27 15.04
N SER A 346 11.88 -1.13 16.09
CA SER A 346 11.96 0.04 16.98
C SER A 346 13.19 0.05 17.91
N ARG A 347 13.99 -1.01 17.89
CA ARG A 347 15.18 -1.19 18.75
C ARG A 347 16.49 -1.32 17.98
N ILE A 348 16.49 -1.18 16.66
CA ILE A 348 17.72 -1.16 15.87
C ILE A 348 18.56 0.08 16.20
N ASN A 349 19.82 0.03 15.87
CA ASN A 349 20.76 1.16 15.97
C ASN A 349 21.46 1.38 14.62
N LEU A 350 22.26 2.44 14.51
CA LEU A 350 22.97 2.79 13.27
C LEU A 350 24.03 1.74 12.86
N GLU A 351 24.47 0.90 13.81
CA GLU A 351 25.45 -0.17 13.59
C GLU A 351 24.80 -1.53 13.36
N THR A 352 23.45 -1.61 13.34
CA THR A 352 22.72 -2.86 13.17
C THR A 352 23.05 -3.49 11.81
N PRO A 353 23.54 -4.75 11.77
CA PRO A 353 23.88 -5.41 10.52
C PRO A 353 22.67 -5.54 9.59
N ALA A 354 22.92 -5.44 8.28
CA ALA A 354 21.87 -5.63 7.26
C ALA A 354 21.15 -6.99 7.39
N PHE A 355 21.85 -8.01 7.89
CA PHE A 355 21.27 -9.34 8.14
C PHE A 355 20.15 -9.30 9.18
N ASP A 356 20.32 -8.57 10.30
CA ASP A 356 19.31 -8.47 11.35
C ASP A 356 18.08 -7.70 10.87
N ILE A 357 18.28 -6.66 10.07
CA ILE A 357 17.18 -5.94 9.40
C ILE A 357 16.44 -6.89 8.47
N THR A 358 17.14 -7.68 7.66
CA THR A 358 16.55 -8.66 6.75
C THR A 358 15.76 -9.71 7.53
N LEU A 359 16.27 -10.20 8.66
CA LEU A 359 15.56 -11.17 9.51
C LEU A 359 14.24 -10.57 10.05
N ASN A 360 14.27 -9.32 10.49
CA ASN A 360 13.05 -8.61 10.91
C ASN A 360 12.02 -8.48 9.76
N LEU A 361 12.48 -8.19 8.54
CA LEU A 361 11.64 -8.12 7.35
C LEU A 361 11.02 -9.48 6.98
N ILE A 362 11.69 -10.59 7.29
CA ILE A 362 11.13 -11.94 7.15
C ILE A 362 9.94 -12.12 8.11
N PHE A 363 10.04 -11.71 9.38
CA PHE A 363 8.90 -11.75 10.31
C PHE A 363 7.73 -10.89 9.84
N ARG A 364 8.02 -9.69 9.28
CA ARG A 364 6.98 -8.86 8.63
C ARG A 364 6.28 -9.63 7.53
N ALA A 365 7.04 -10.25 6.65
CA ALA A 365 6.54 -10.97 5.50
C ALA A 365 5.65 -12.17 5.90
N ILE A 366 6.09 -12.96 6.89
CA ILE A 366 5.31 -14.07 7.47
C ILE A 366 4.01 -13.51 8.08
N GLY A 367 4.10 -12.48 8.90
CA GLY A 367 2.94 -11.86 9.54
C GLY A 367 1.89 -11.44 8.54
N MET A 368 2.29 -10.69 7.52
CA MET A 368 1.38 -10.21 6.48
C MET A 368 0.80 -11.33 5.62
N ALA A 369 1.56 -12.38 5.31
CA ALA A 369 1.07 -13.54 4.58
C ALA A 369 -0.02 -14.29 5.36
N LEU A 370 0.19 -14.47 6.68
CA LEU A 370 -0.78 -15.08 7.59
C LEU A 370 -2.08 -14.26 7.74
N LEU A 371 -2.03 -12.95 7.50
CA LEU A 371 -3.20 -12.07 7.54
C LEU A 371 -3.95 -12.04 6.20
N THR A 372 -3.24 -11.97 5.08
CA THR A 372 -3.82 -11.73 3.75
C THR A 372 -4.78 -12.84 3.31
N VAL A 373 -4.39 -14.12 3.47
CA VAL A 373 -5.19 -15.25 2.98
C VAL A 373 -6.51 -15.41 3.74
N PRO A 374 -6.53 -15.46 5.09
CA PRO A 374 -7.78 -15.58 5.83
C PRO A 374 -8.72 -14.38 5.62
N LEU A 375 -8.18 -13.16 5.62
CA LEU A 375 -9.00 -11.95 5.47
C LEU A 375 -9.61 -11.85 4.06
N GLY A 376 -8.83 -12.18 3.01
CA GLY A 376 -9.35 -12.25 1.64
C GLY A 376 -10.46 -13.30 1.49
N THR A 377 -10.29 -14.47 2.11
CA THR A 377 -11.32 -15.53 2.09
C THR A 377 -12.57 -15.12 2.89
N LEU A 378 -12.39 -14.52 4.07
CA LEU A 378 -13.50 -14.05 4.90
C LEU A 378 -14.33 -12.97 4.19
N ALA A 379 -13.69 -12.10 3.41
CA ALA A 379 -14.37 -11.04 2.67
C ALA A 379 -15.39 -11.57 1.65
N VAL A 380 -15.18 -12.78 1.10
CA VAL A 380 -16.06 -13.35 0.07
C VAL A 380 -16.86 -14.56 0.55
N SER A 381 -16.52 -15.15 1.69
CA SER A 381 -17.02 -16.46 2.15
C SER A 381 -18.53 -16.54 2.38
N SER A 382 -19.17 -15.44 2.74
CA SER A 382 -20.62 -15.36 3.02
C SER A 382 -21.42 -14.71 1.89
N LEU A 383 -20.75 -14.33 0.79
CA LEU A 383 -21.39 -13.68 -0.32
C LEU A 383 -21.86 -14.69 -1.36
N GLU A 384 -22.95 -14.36 -2.03
CA GLU A 384 -23.37 -15.04 -3.24
C GLU A 384 -22.42 -14.68 -4.39
N ALA A 385 -22.37 -15.51 -5.44
CA ALA A 385 -21.50 -15.25 -6.59
C ALA A 385 -21.74 -13.87 -7.25
N LYS A 386 -22.98 -13.39 -7.25
CA LYS A 386 -23.35 -12.07 -7.79
C LYS A 386 -22.77 -10.89 -6.99
N ASP A 387 -22.55 -11.06 -5.68
CA ASP A 387 -22.08 -10.02 -4.75
C ASP A 387 -20.56 -10.08 -4.50
N MET A 388 -19.88 -11.14 -4.95
CA MET A 388 -18.43 -11.30 -4.80
C MET A 388 -17.63 -10.15 -5.40
N PRO A 389 -17.95 -9.57 -6.57
CA PRO A 389 -17.24 -8.42 -7.12
C PRO A 389 -17.31 -7.19 -6.19
N GLN A 390 -18.44 -6.96 -5.55
CA GLN A 390 -18.60 -5.85 -4.60
C GLN A 390 -17.82 -6.11 -3.29
N GLY A 391 -17.83 -7.34 -2.78
CA GLY A 391 -17.05 -7.73 -1.61
C GLY A 391 -15.54 -7.57 -1.82
N THR A 392 -15.04 -7.99 -2.99
CA THR A 392 -13.61 -7.83 -3.34
C THR A 392 -13.24 -6.36 -3.54
N ALA A 393 -14.08 -5.57 -4.21
CA ALA A 393 -13.87 -4.14 -4.40
C ALA A 393 -13.83 -3.40 -3.04
N LEU A 394 -14.79 -3.67 -2.16
CA LEU A 394 -14.85 -3.09 -0.82
C LEU A 394 -13.62 -3.47 0.02
N ASN A 395 -13.21 -4.75 -0.02
CA ASN A 395 -12.03 -5.22 0.71
C ASN A 395 -10.73 -4.56 0.20
N ASN A 396 -10.58 -4.39 -1.11
CA ASN A 396 -9.44 -3.70 -1.71
C ASN A 396 -9.47 -2.19 -1.40
N MET A 397 -10.63 -1.56 -1.42
CA MET A 397 -10.80 -0.16 -0.99
C MET A 397 -10.39 0.03 0.46
N MET A 398 -10.82 -0.84 1.37
CA MET A 398 -10.43 -0.79 2.80
C MET A 398 -8.93 -0.93 2.98
N ARG A 399 -8.27 -1.81 2.24
CA ARG A 399 -6.82 -1.96 2.27
C ARG A 399 -6.11 -0.70 1.80
N GLN A 400 -6.55 -0.10 0.69
CA GLN A 400 -5.97 1.10 0.12
C GLN A 400 -6.16 2.32 1.02
N LEU A 401 -7.39 2.53 1.51
CA LEU A 401 -7.68 3.59 2.48
C LEU A 401 -6.86 3.41 3.76
N GLY A 402 -6.79 2.18 4.29
CA GLY A 402 -5.94 1.88 5.43
C GLY A 402 -4.48 2.28 5.19
N GLY A 403 -3.96 2.00 3.99
CA GLY A 403 -2.61 2.43 3.58
C GLY A 403 -2.43 3.93 3.62
N SER A 404 -3.34 4.69 3.01
CA SER A 404 -3.28 6.16 2.99
C SER A 404 -3.37 6.75 4.41
N PHE A 405 -4.29 6.26 5.24
CA PHE A 405 -4.37 6.66 6.64
C PHE A 405 -3.09 6.33 7.42
N GLY A 406 -2.55 5.13 7.22
CA GLY A 406 -1.33 4.69 7.89
C GLY A 406 -0.13 5.57 7.56
N ILE A 407 0.11 5.84 6.28
CA ILE A 407 1.20 6.70 5.81
C ILE A 407 1.02 8.13 6.33
N SER A 408 -0.19 8.68 6.27
CA SER A 408 -0.50 10.03 6.75
C SER A 408 -0.25 10.19 8.25
N ILE A 409 -0.74 9.24 9.06
CA ILE A 409 -0.55 9.23 10.53
C ILE A 409 0.94 9.13 10.86
N ILE A 410 1.68 8.22 10.20
CA ILE A 410 3.07 8.00 10.53
C ILE A 410 3.95 9.17 10.11
N ASN A 411 3.69 9.80 8.95
CA ASN A 411 4.41 10.99 8.50
C ASN A 411 4.24 12.15 9.49
N THR A 412 3.00 12.38 9.93
CA THR A 412 2.69 13.41 10.92
C THR A 412 3.37 13.13 12.25
N TYR A 413 3.31 11.88 12.72
CA TYR A 413 3.91 11.47 13.97
C TYR A 413 5.44 11.62 13.92
N VAL A 414 6.10 11.09 12.89
CA VAL A 414 7.55 11.17 12.71
C VAL A 414 8.00 12.63 12.62
N ALA A 415 7.32 13.48 11.86
CA ALA A 415 7.67 14.89 11.74
C ALA A 415 7.64 15.62 13.10
N ARG A 416 6.59 15.38 13.90
CA ARG A 416 6.47 15.94 15.26
C ARG A 416 7.55 15.37 16.21
N ARG A 417 7.84 14.08 16.11
CA ARG A 417 8.88 13.43 16.93
C ARG A 417 10.28 13.92 16.57
N ILE A 418 10.59 14.19 15.28
CA ILE A 418 11.85 14.82 14.87
C ILE A 418 12.03 16.16 15.59
N ALA A 419 11.02 17.00 15.61
CA ALA A 419 11.09 18.28 16.31
C ALA A 419 11.33 18.09 17.83
N SER A 420 10.63 17.13 18.46
CA SER A 420 10.78 16.83 19.89
C SER A 420 12.17 16.29 20.20
N HIS A 421 12.64 15.23 19.50
CA HIS A 421 13.96 14.65 19.73
C HIS A 421 15.09 15.66 19.45
N ARG A 422 14.93 16.51 18.42
CA ARG A 422 15.90 17.56 18.13
C ARG A 422 15.99 18.56 19.29
N MET A 423 14.85 18.99 19.86
CA MET A 423 14.82 19.84 21.04
C MET A 423 15.55 19.20 22.21
N ASP A 424 15.25 17.93 22.50
CA ASP A 424 15.88 17.20 23.60
C ASP A 424 17.40 17.08 23.39
N LEU A 425 17.86 16.74 22.18
CA LEU A 425 19.28 16.60 21.87
C LEU A 425 20.04 17.93 21.97
N ILE A 426 19.44 19.04 21.51
CA ILE A 426 20.06 20.38 21.58
C ILE A 426 20.27 20.82 23.02
N THR A 427 19.40 20.47 23.97
CA THR A 427 19.59 20.82 25.39
C THR A 427 20.87 20.25 25.99
N HIS A 428 21.40 19.16 25.43
CA HIS A 428 22.65 18.54 25.85
C HIS A 428 23.90 19.12 25.17
N ILE A 429 23.73 19.97 24.13
CA ILE A 429 24.84 20.61 23.39
C ILE A 429 25.06 22.01 23.95
N THR A 430 25.68 22.09 25.11
CA THR A 430 25.97 23.34 25.80
C THR A 430 27.47 23.54 25.98
N ASN A 431 27.84 24.81 26.19
CA ASN A 431 29.26 25.16 26.50
C ASN A 431 29.74 24.64 27.87
N ASP A 432 28.82 24.12 28.69
CA ASP A 432 29.16 23.55 30.01
C ASP A 432 29.27 22.01 29.95
N ASN A 433 28.90 21.38 28.84
CA ASN A 433 28.96 19.94 28.68
C ASN A 433 30.35 19.52 28.13
N PRO A 434 31.19 18.84 28.93
CA PRO A 434 32.55 18.46 28.52
C PRO A 434 32.59 17.61 27.24
N ILE A 435 31.59 16.74 27.04
CA ILE A 435 31.49 15.87 25.87
C ILE A 435 31.23 16.69 24.61
N SER A 436 30.34 17.67 24.69
CA SER A 436 30.02 18.56 23.59
C SER A 436 31.22 19.41 23.18
N ILE A 437 31.92 19.96 24.18
CA ILE A 437 33.14 20.75 23.96
C ILE A 437 34.23 19.87 23.30
N ALA A 438 34.48 18.69 23.83
CA ALA A 438 35.48 17.76 23.27
C ALA A 438 35.16 17.40 21.81
N ARG A 439 33.89 17.12 21.50
CA ARG A 439 33.45 16.81 20.13
C ARG A 439 33.56 17.99 19.18
N PHE A 440 33.16 19.18 19.63
CA PHE A 440 33.33 20.43 18.87
C PHE A 440 34.82 20.72 18.56
N ASN A 441 35.70 20.57 19.54
CA ASN A 441 37.15 20.75 19.37
C ASN A 441 37.73 19.70 18.42
N ALA A 442 37.33 18.44 18.55
CA ALA A 442 37.78 17.37 17.64
C ALA A 442 37.38 17.66 16.18
N TYR A 443 36.13 18.08 15.92
CA TYR A 443 35.68 18.46 14.58
C TYR A 443 36.40 19.72 14.07
N THR A 444 36.64 20.71 14.95
CA THR A 444 37.40 21.91 14.59
C THR A 444 38.82 21.54 14.15
N HIS A 445 39.53 20.69 14.91
CA HIS A 445 40.85 20.18 14.54
C HIS A 445 40.83 19.40 13.22
N LEU A 446 39.81 18.57 13.01
CA LEU A 446 39.64 17.82 11.73
C LEU A 446 39.57 18.77 10.52
N PHE A 447 38.80 19.87 10.62
CA PHE A 447 38.71 20.83 9.55
C PHE A 447 39.98 21.68 9.38
N GLN A 448 40.68 22.00 10.47
CA GLN A 448 41.97 22.66 10.38
C GLN A 448 43.00 21.79 9.67
N GLN A 449 43.05 20.48 9.95
CA GLN A 449 43.92 19.53 9.24
C GLN A 449 43.60 19.44 7.73
N LYS A 450 42.36 19.70 7.35
CA LYS A 450 41.92 19.80 5.94
C LYS A 450 42.25 21.17 5.28
N GLY A 451 42.95 22.07 5.99
CA GLY A 451 43.43 23.35 5.45
C GLY A 451 42.48 24.54 5.68
N PHE A 452 41.39 24.39 6.42
CA PHE A 452 40.49 25.50 6.73
C PHE A 452 41.08 26.41 7.82
N GLY A 453 40.85 27.72 7.69
CA GLY A 453 41.18 28.68 8.76
C GLY A 453 40.38 28.41 10.05
N LEU A 454 40.86 28.87 11.20
CA LEU A 454 40.26 28.56 12.50
C LEU A 454 38.78 28.96 12.56
N LEU A 455 38.40 30.10 12.00
CA LEU A 455 37.02 30.59 12.00
C LEU A 455 36.11 29.69 11.16
N ASP A 456 36.55 29.38 9.95
CA ASP A 456 35.81 28.48 9.03
C ASP A 456 35.72 27.06 9.58
N ALA A 457 36.80 26.58 10.21
CA ALA A 457 36.85 25.25 10.86
C ALA A 457 35.83 25.14 11.99
N LYS A 458 35.68 26.19 12.83
CA LYS A 458 34.68 26.25 13.89
C LYS A 458 33.24 26.26 13.31
N GLN A 459 33.02 27.05 12.27
CA GLN A 459 31.70 27.11 11.62
C GLN A 459 31.31 25.75 11.01
N LYS A 460 32.24 25.11 10.31
CA LYS A 460 32.04 23.75 9.77
C LYS A 460 31.85 22.69 10.86
N ALA A 461 32.56 22.79 11.97
CA ALA A 461 32.35 21.91 13.11
C ALA A 461 30.95 22.03 13.70
N MET A 462 30.41 23.26 13.82
CA MET A 462 29.03 23.48 14.27
C MET A 462 28.01 22.92 13.29
N GLN A 463 28.21 23.13 11.98
CA GLN A 463 27.35 22.53 10.93
C GLN A 463 27.36 21.00 10.99
N LEU A 464 28.52 20.39 11.25
CA LEU A 464 28.61 18.94 11.36
C LEU A 464 27.88 18.41 12.62
N ILE A 465 27.97 19.13 13.75
CA ILE A 465 27.19 18.78 14.95
C ILE A 465 25.69 18.88 14.65
N GLU A 466 25.24 19.95 13.99
CA GLU A 466 23.84 20.08 13.58
C GLU A 466 23.38 18.94 12.69
N LEU A 467 24.19 18.52 11.70
CA LEU A 467 23.88 17.35 10.86
C LEU A 467 23.73 16.08 11.70
N VAL A 468 24.62 15.83 12.66
CA VAL A 468 24.52 14.66 13.55
C VAL A 468 23.26 14.71 14.41
N VAL A 469 22.87 15.90 14.90
CA VAL A 469 21.64 16.06 15.67
C VAL A 469 20.40 15.78 14.79
N VAL A 470 20.36 16.30 13.57
CA VAL A 470 19.27 16.07 12.63
C VAL A 470 19.17 14.59 12.27
N GLU A 471 20.29 13.93 11.99
CA GLU A 471 20.34 12.51 11.69
C GLU A 471 19.85 11.66 12.86
N GLN A 472 20.36 11.91 14.07
CA GLN A 472 19.99 11.16 15.27
C GLN A 472 18.53 11.40 15.67
N SER A 473 18.02 12.63 15.57
CA SER A 473 16.63 12.95 15.86
C SER A 473 15.68 12.28 14.84
N SER A 474 16.07 12.29 13.57
CA SER A 474 15.33 11.59 12.52
C SER A 474 15.32 10.08 12.75
N PHE A 475 16.47 9.49 13.04
CA PHE A 475 16.59 8.06 13.32
C PHE A 475 15.68 7.63 14.48
N SER A 476 15.81 8.29 15.63
CA SER A 476 14.98 7.99 16.81
C SER A 476 13.47 8.12 16.50
N SER A 477 13.10 9.11 15.70
CA SER A 477 11.71 9.34 15.33
C SER A 477 11.14 8.25 14.41
N TYR A 478 11.95 7.70 13.51
CA TYR A 478 11.54 6.54 12.70
C TYR A 478 11.40 5.28 13.55
N LEU A 479 12.25 5.08 14.57
CA LEU A 479 12.10 3.97 15.52
C LEU A 479 10.79 4.09 16.31
N ASP A 480 10.47 5.30 16.79
CA ASP A 480 9.16 5.60 17.42
C ASP A 480 7.99 5.30 16.46
N GLY A 481 8.17 5.54 15.16
CA GLY A 481 7.19 5.22 14.13
C GLY A 481 6.90 3.71 14.05
N TYR A 482 7.92 2.87 14.04
CA TYR A 482 7.73 1.41 14.10
C TYR A 482 7.02 0.99 15.39
N PHE A 483 7.41 1.55 16.52
CA PHE A 483 6.76 1.27 17.79
C PHE A 483 5.27 1.62 17.77
N LEU A 484 4.91 2.77 17.22
CA LEU A 484 3.52 3.22 17.08
C LEU A 484 2.69 2.25 16.24
N ILE A 485 3.21 1.77 15.11
CA ILE A 485 2.51 0.79 14.25
C ILE A 485 2.28 -0.51 15.04
N GLY A 486 3.31 -1.01 15.71
CA GLY A 486 3.20 -2.22 16.55
C GLY A 486 2.15 -2.06 17.64
N PHE A 487 2.06 -0.88 18.27
CA PHE A 487 1.07 -0.54 19.28
C PHE A 487 -0.36 -0.55 18.72
N PHE A 488 -0.60 0.02 17.53
CA PHE A 488 -1.91 -0.05 16.89
C PHE A 488 -2.34 -1.50 16.62
N PHE A 489 -1.43 -2.34 16.17
CA PHE A 489 -1.72 -3.76 15.97
C PHE A 489 -2.04 -4.48 17.29
N ALA A 490 -1.37 -4.13 18.39
CA ALA A 490 -1.63 -4.69 19.70
C ALA A 490 -3.02 -4.31 20.24
N ILE A 491 -3.44 -3.04 20.04
CA ILE A 491 -4.78 -2.58 20.45
C ILE A 491 -5.91 -3.34 19.73
N VAL A 492 -5.65 -3.76 18.49
CA VAL A 492 -6.65 -4.45 17.66
C VAL A 492 -6.75 -5.94 17.96
N LEU A 493 -5.76 -6.54 18.64
CA LEU A 493 -5.78 -7.96 19.01
C LEU A 493 -7.11 -8.43 19.65
N PRO A 494 -7.75 -7.70 20.57
CA PRO A 494 -9.04 -8.12 21.15
C PRO A 494 -10.17 -8.27 20.13
N LEU A 495 -10.13 -7.54 18.98
CA LEU A 495 -11.14 -7.70 17.94
C LEU A 495 -11.11 -9.09 17.30
N LEU A 496 -10.00 -9.82 17.39
CA LEU A 496 -9.89 -11.19 16.91
C LEU A 496 -10.80 -12.17 17.68
N LEU A 497 -11.18 -11.85 18.91
CA LEU A 497 -12.15 -12.65 19.68
C LEU A 497 -13.52 -12.70 18.97
N PHE A 498 -13.87 -11.67 18.20
CA PHE A 498 -15.09 -11.65 17.38
C PHE A 498 -15.00 -12.56 16.15
N VAL A 499 -13.80 -12.81 15.64
CA VAL A 499 -13.54 -13.77 14.56
C VAL A 499 -13.66 -15.20 15.11
N ALA A 500 -13.10 -15.47 16.30
CA ALA A 500 -13.05 -16.79 16.93
C ALA A 500 -14.43 -17.33 17.35
N LYS A 501 -15.34 -16.47 17.80
CA LYS A 501 -16.69 -16.89 18.28
C LYS A 501 -17.54 -17.58 17.20
N ARG A 502 -17.24 -17.42 15.93
CA ARG A 502 -18.06 -17.96 14.83
C ARG A 502 -17.64 -19.35 14.35
N ASP A 503 -16.42 -19.80 14.59
CA ASP A 503 -15.96 -21.15 14.19
C ASP A 503 -16.74 -22.28 14.93
N LYS A 504 -17.25 -22.00 16.12
CA LYS A 504 -18.02 -22.98 16.92
C LYS A 504 -19.43 -23.25 16.41
N THR A 505 -20.03 -22.38 15.61
CA THR A 505 -21.41 -22.51 15.12
C THR A 505 -21.51 -23.17 13.73
N ARG A 506 -20.41 -23.45 13.07
CA ARG A 506 -20.33 -24.16 11.78
C ARG A 506 -19.76 -25.57 11.86
N ALA A 507 -19.76 -26.19 13.02
CA ALA A 507 -19.55 -27.63 13.12
C ALA A 507 -20.74 -28.36 12.49
N VAL A 508 -20.54 -28.70 11.22
CA VAL A 508 -21.03 -29.90 10.51
C VAL A 508 -22.45 -30.34 10.84
N VAL A 509 -23.40 -29.96 10.01
CA VAL A 509 -24.44 -30.91 9.61
C VAL A 509 -23.91 -31.60 8.36
N VAL A 510 -23.23 -32.72 8.53
CA VAL A 510 -23.13 -33.77 7.51
C VAL A 510 -24.53 -34.39 7.47
N PRO A 511 -25.27 -34.34 6.34
CA PRO A 511 -26.43 -35.20 6.21
C PRO A 511 -25.89 -36.63 6.16
N SER A 512 -26.23 -37.43 7.15
CA SER A 512 -26.12 -38.86 7.05
C SER A 512 -26.93 -39.29 5.81
N SER A 513 -26.26 -39.75 4.79
CA SER A 513 -26.86 -40.54 3.71
C SER A 513 -27.17 -41.91 4.28
N ASP A 514 -28.38 -42.09 4.80
CA ASP A 514 -29.01 -43.41 4.89
C ASP A 514 -29.78 -43.65 3.58
N HIS A 515 -29.42 -44.77 2.95
CA HIS A 515 -29.98 -45.53 1.82
C HIS A 515 -29.56 -45.13 0.42
#